data_ba382992a744d75dcafd41ff93b8df16
#
_entry.id   ba382992a744d75dcafd41ff93b8df16
#
_cell.length_a   1.000
_cell.length_b   1.000
_cell.length_c   1.000
_cell.angle_alpha   90.00
_cell.angle_beta   90.00
_cell.angle_gamma   90.00
#
_symmetry.space_group_name_H-M   'P 1'
#
loop_
_entity.id
_entity.type
_entity.pdbx_description
1 polymer ?
#
loop_
_entity_poly.entity_id
_entity_poly.type
_entity_poly.pdbx_seq_one_letter_code
_entity_poly.pdbx_strand_id
1 'polypeptide(L)'
;PMYMNELSAWKDTTPEHRGESYRSFKQEKTKQLLRFIRSHGIDFSDNIEEIHTTTPLSYRDYTGTVDGSAYGIIKDYKCPQIGFVSTRSRLGNLFLTGQNLNVHGALGVTLTAMLTCAEFVGQEYLAKKVGNA
;
A
#
# COMPACT_ATOMS: atom_id res chain seq x y z
N PRO A 1 -4.78 -6.64 -9.97
CA PRO A 1 -5.21 -5.58 -9.06
C PRO A 1 -6.71 -5.32 -9.20
N MET A 2 -7.32 -4.88 -8.09
CA MET A 2 -8.73 -4.49 -8.04
C MET A 2 -8.78 -2.97 -7.88
N TYR A 3 -9.70 -2.32 -8.59
CA TYR A 3 -9.87 -0.88 -8.54
C TYR A 3 -11.14 -0.49 -7.79
N MET A 4 -11.19 0.72 -7.23
CA MET A 4 -12.33 1.21 -6.46
C MET A 4 -13.64 1.25 -7.27
N ASN A 5 -13.57 1.48 -8.58
CA ASN A 5 -14.75 1.48 -9.44
C ASN A 5 -15.49 0.14 -9.50
N GLU A 6 -14.78 -0.99 -9.29
CA GLU A 6 -15.40 -2.32 -9.18
C GLU A 6 -16.27 -2.47 -7.89
N LEU A 7 -16.07 -1.56 -6.96
CA LEU A 7 -16.72 -1.55 -5.65
C LEU A 7 -17.73 -0.42 -5.48
N SER A 8 -18.11 0.23 -6.56
CA SER A 8 -19.00 1.40 -6.55
C SER A 8 -20.35 1.15 -5.86
N ALA A 9 -20.87 -0.09 -5.95
CA ALA A 9 -22.10 -0.48 -5.28
C ALA A 9 -22.03 -0.43 -3.75
N TRP A 10 -20.81 -0.49 -3.19
CA TRP A 10 -20.60 -0.55 -1.73
C TRP A 10 -19.79 0.65 -1.21
N LYS A 11 -19.50 1.64 -2.04
CA LYS A 11 -18.62 2.78 -1.67
C LYS A 11 -19.13 3.58 -0.46
N ASP A 12 -20.44 3.67 -0.31
CA ASP A 12 -21.09 4.43 0.76
C ASP A 12 -21.47 3.57 1.97
N THR A 13 -21.00 2.32 2.02
CA THR A 13 -21.22 1.41 3.14
C THR A 13 -20.07 1.43 4.13
N THR A 14 -20.36 1.11 5.39
CA THR A 14 -19.36 1.00 6.46
C THR A 14 -18.84 -0.42 6.63
N PRO A 15 -17.66 -0.63 7.23
CA PRO A 15 -17.20 -1.94 7.64
C PRO A 15 -18.30 -2.71 8.39
N GLU A 16 -18.33 -4.02 8.22
CA GLU A 16 -19.31 -4.93 8.83
C GLU A 16 -20.77 -4.79 8.34
N HIS A 17 -21.16 -3.67 7.73
CA HIS A 17 -22.51 -3.41 7.24
C HIS A 17 -22.64 -3.41 5.70
N ARG A 18 -21.73 -4.09 4.96
CA ARG A 18 -21.74 -4.15 3.49
C ARG A 18 -22.68 -5.19 2.90
N GLY A 19 -23.29 -6.01 3.73
CA GLY A 19 -24.28 -7.01 3.34
C GLY A 19 -23.70 -8.24 2.63
N GLU A 20 -24.62 -9.17 2.29
CA GLU A 20 -24.27 -10.48 1.72
C GLU A 20 -23.71 -10.39 0.29
N SER A 21 -24.21 -9.45 -0.50
CA SER A 21 -23.70 -9.23 -1.86
C SER A 21 -22.20 -8.90 -1.90
N TYR A 22 -21.72 -8.12 -0.94
CA TYR A 22 -20.28 -7.82 -0.81
C TYR A 22 -19.47 -9.05 -0.39
N ARG A 23 -19.99 -9.86 0.53
CA ARG A 23 -19.36 -11.12 0.94
C ARG A 23 -19.24 -12.08 -0.24
N SER A 24 -20.32 -12.26 -0.98
CA SER A 24 -20.36 -13.11 -2.18
C SER A 24 -19.37 -12.62 -3.25
N PHE A 25 -19.30 -11.32 -3.48
CA PHE A 25 -18.32 -10.72 -4.38
C PHE A 25 -16.88 -11.04 -3.95
N LYS A 26 -16.53 -10.86 -2.68
CA LYS A 26 -15.21 -11.20 -2.15
C LYS A 26 -14.89 -12.69 -2.33
N GLN A 27 -15.83 -13.56 -2.02
CA GLN A 27 -15.66 -15.00 -2.17
C GLN A 27 -15.40 -15.39 -3.63
N GLU A 28 -16.15 -14.81 -4.57
CA GLU A 28 -15.95 -15.09 -5.99
C GLU A 28 -14.57 -14.61 -6.49
N LYS A 29 -14.15 -13.40 -6.10
CA LYS A 29 -12.81 -12.91 -6.42
C LYS A 29 -11.71 -13.77 -5.81
N THR A 30 -11.91 -14.26 -4.60
CA THR A 30 -10.97 -15.19 -3.95
C THR A 30 -10.87 -16.51 -4.73
N LYS A 31 -12.01 -17.09 -5.13
CA LYS A 31 -12.03 -18.31 -5.94
C LYS A 31 -11.33 -18.11 -7.29
N GLN A 32 -11.55 -16.97 -7.95
CA GLN A 32 -10.88 -16.62 -9.20
C GLN A 32 -9.36 -16.55 -9.02
N LEU A 33 -8.89 -15.91 -7.95
CA LEU A 33 -7.47 -15.81 -7.64
C LEU A 33 -6.84 -17.19 -7.37
N LEU A 34 -7.50 -18.03 -6.58
CA LEU A 34 -7.01 -19.39 -6.29
C LEU A 34 -6.95 -20.25 -7.53
N ARG A 35 -7.95 -20.17 -8.41
CA ARG A 35 -7.93 -20.86 -9.72
C ARG A 35 -6.76 -20.37 -10.59
N PHE A 36 -6.53 -19.05 -10.62
CA PHE A 36 -5.42 -18.46 -11.35
C PHE A 36 -4.07 -18.96 -10.84
N ILE A 37 -3.85 -18.97 -9.53
CA ILE A 37 -2.61 -19.46 -8.92
C ILE A 37 -2.38 -20.94 -9.26
N ARG A 38 -3.43 -21.76 -9.13
CA ARG A 38 -3.38 -23.19 -9.48
C ARG A 38 -3.03 -23.41 -10.95
N SER A 39 -3.58 -22.63 -11.87
CA SER A 39 -3.28 -22.73 -13.31
C SER A 39 -1.81 -22.41 -13.64
N HIS A 40 -1.07 -21.79 -12.72
CA HIS A 40 0.36 -21.50 -12.84
C HIS A 40 1.24 -22.52 -12.08
N GLY A 41 0.68 -23.68 -11.74
CA GLY A 41 1.43 -24.79 -11.14
C GLY A 41 1.64 -24.68 -9.63
N ILE A 42 1.01 -23.72 -8.96
CA ILE A 42 1.08 -23.56 -7.50
C ILE A 42 -0.25 -24.04 -6.93
N ASP A 43 -0.28 -25.23 -6.34
CA ASP A 43 -1.45 -25.75 -5.64
C ASP A 43 -1.12 -25.98 -4.15
N PHE A 44 -1.79 -25.24 -3.32
CA PHE A 44 -1.71 -25.36 -1.85
C PHE A 44 -3.10 -25.54 -1.22
N SER A 45 -4.10 -25.92 -2.01
CA SER A 45 -5.50 -26.02 -1.57
C SER A 45 -5.69 -26.92 -0.35
N ASP A 46 -4.92 -28.00 -0.27
CA ASP A 46 -5.00 -28.96 0.85
C ASP A 46 -4.35 -28.43 2.14
N ASN A 47 -3.60 -27.33 2.06
CA ASN A 47 -2.89 -26.72 3.17
C ASN A 47 -3.47 -25.37 3.61
N ILE A 48 -4.62 -24.97 3.04
CA ILE A 48 -5.27 -23.72 3.41
C ILE A 48 -6.15 -23.95 4.65
N GLU A 49 -5.74 -23.39 5.77
CA GLU A 49 -6.53 -23.42 7.00
C GLU A 49 -7.54 -22.26 7.04
N GLU A 50 -7.13 -21.07 6.60
CA GLU A 50 -7.97 -19.88 6.63
C GLU A 50 -7.63 -18.91 5.50
N ILE A 51 -8.62 -18.15 5.00
CA ILE A 51 -8.43 -17.13 3.96
C ILE A 51 -9.01 -15.80 4.42
N HIS A 52 -8.16 -14.81 4.59
CA HIS A 52 -8.54 -13.43 4.78
C HIS A 52 -8.40 -12.63 3.48
N THR A 53 -9.45 -11.92 3.11
CA THR A 53 -9.45 -11.09 1.91
C THR A 53 -9.74 -9.64 2.22
N THR A 54 -8.95 -8.74 1.65
CA THR A 54 -9.15 -7.29 1.71
C THR A 54 -9.48 -6.75 0.33
N THR A 55 -10.13 -5.61 0.29
CA THR A 55 -10.44 -4.88 -0.94
C THR A 55 -9.99 -3.43 -0.79
N PRO A 56 -9.99 -2.62 -1.85
CA PRO A 56 -9.79 -1.18 -1.74
C PRO A 56 -10.66 -0.49 -0.69
N LEU A 57 -11.91 -0.93 -0.48
CA LEU A 57 -12.75 -0.42 0.60
C LEU A 57 -12.17 -0.69 1.99
N SER A 58 -11.54 -1.85 2.20
CA SER A 58 -10.88 -2.16 3.46
C SER A 58 -9.70 -1.21 3.71
N TYR A 59 -8.87 -0.98 2.70
CA TYR A 59 -7.75 -0.02 2.82
C TYR A 59 -8.26 1.39 3.10
N ARG A 60 -9.26 1.87 2.36
CA ARG A 60 -9.87 3.18 2.61
C ARG A 60 -10.32 3.33 4.07
N ASP A 61 -11.04 2.36 4.58
CA ASP A 61 -11.71 2.47 5.87
C ASP A 61 -10.75 2.28 7.06
N TYR A 62 -9.75 1.41 6.92
CA TYR A 62 -8.82 1.12 8.01
C TYR A 62 -7.53 1.95 7.98
N THR A 63 -7.12 2.44 6.81
CA THR A 63 -5.87 3.22 6.68
C THR A 63 -6.11 4.66 6.23
N GLY A 64 -7.34 5.04 5.88
CA GLY A 64 -7.68 6.39 5.43
C GLY A 64 -7.09 6.77 4.07
N THR A 65 -6.63 5.79 3.28
CA THR A 65 -6.04 6.08 1.97
C THR A 65 -7.09 6.44 0.94
N VAL A 66 -6.80 7.43 0.12
CA VAL A 66 -7.66 7.84 -0.99
C VAL A 66 -7.85 6.65 -1.94
N ASP A 67 -9.11 6.41 -2.34
CA ASP A 67 -9.50 5.31 -3.24
C ASP A 67 -8.98 3.93 -2.84
N GLY A 68 -8.71 3.74 -1.53
CA GLY A 68 -8.26 2.46 -1.00
C GLY A 68 -6.91 1.99 -1.55
N SER A 69 -6.02 2.93 -1.85
CA SER A 69 -4.67 2.63 -2.30
C SER A 69 -3.89 1.86 -1.23
N ALA A 70 -3.34 0.70 -1.59
CA ALA A 70 -2.51 -0.10 -0.70
C ALA A 70 -1.09 0.47 -0.54
N TYR A 71 -0.56 1.14 -1.57
CA TYR A 71 0.83 1.59 -1.65
C TYR A 71 1.00 3.09 -1.85
N GLY A 72 -0.06 3.87 -1.61
CA GLY A 72 -0.02 5.32 -1.74
C GLY A 72 -0.20 5.82 -3.17
N ILE A 73 0.44 6.92 -3.50
CA ILE A 73 0.32 7.61 -4.79
C ILE A 73 0.96 6.77 -5.91
N ILE A 74 0.25 6.64 -7.05
CA ILE A 74 0.78 5.99 -8.25
C ILE A 74 2.00 6.77 -8.75
N LYS A 75 3.09 6.04 -8.99
CA LYS A 75 4.33 6.56 -9.59
C LYS A 75 4.42 6.09 -11.03
N ASP A 76 4.65 7.02 -11.96
CA ASP A 76 4.92 6.67 -13.36
C ASP A 76 6.40 6.28 -13.51
N TYR A 77 6.66 5.01 -13.82
CA TYR A 77 8.02 4.52 -14.03
C TYR A 77 8.71 5.12 -15.27
N LYS A 78 7.94 5.66 -16.21
CA LYS A 78 8.48 6.33 -17.41
C LYS A 78 8.92 7.77 -17.13
N CYS A 79 8.33 8.39 -16.11
CA CYS A 79 8.63 9.76 -15.71
C CYS A 79 8.82 9.85 -14.19
N PRO A 80 9.87 9.20 -13.63
CA PRO A 80 10.05 9.11 -12.18
C PRO A 80 10.19 10.47 -11.49
N GLN A 81 10.69 11.48 -12.20
CA GLN A 81 10.86 12.84 -11.66
C GLN A 81 9.52 13.49 -11.28
N ILE A 82 8.43 13.19 -12.00
CA ILE A 82 7.09 13.74 -11.70
C ILE A 82 6.55 13.17 -10.39
N GLY A 83 6.91 11.92 -10.07
CA GLY A 83 6.48 11.25 -8.86
C GLY A 83 7.36 11.53 -7.63
N PHE A 84 8.45 12.28 -7.78
CA PHE A 84 9.35 12.57 -6.67
C PHE A 84 8.76 13.65 -5.75
N VAL A 85 8.61 13.33 -4.48
CA VAL A 85 8.16 14.24 -3.43
C VAL A 85 9.29 14.45 -2.44
N SER A 86 9.68 15.70 -2.22
CA SER A 86 10.74 16.04 -1.26
C SER A 86 10.30 15.71 0.18
N THR A 87 11.24 15.26 1.00
CA THR A 87 11.08 15.14 2.45
C THR A 87 10.90 16.51 3.12
N ARG A 88 11.44 17.57 2.51
CA ARG A 88 11.33 18.94 3.00
C ARG A 88 10.17 19.65 2.31
N SER A 89 9.20 20.14 3.08
CA SER A 89 8.11 20.95 2.57
C SER A 89 8.53 22.42 2.36
N ARG A 90 7.61 23.24 1.82
CA ARG A 90 7.81 24.70 1.74
C ARG A 90 7.71 25.41 3.09
N LEU A 91 7.16 24.73 4.10
CA LEU A 91 7.12 25.24 5.47
C LEU A 91 8.39 24.79 6.19
N GLY A 92 9.14 25.73 6.76
CA GLY A 92 10.47 25.48 7.31
C GLY A 92 10.55 24.47 8.45
N ASN A 93 9.43 24.21 9.12
CA ASN A 93 9.32 23.29 10.26
C ASN A 93 8.45 22.06 9.97
N LEU A 94 8.05 21.82 8.71
CA LEU A 94 7.25 20.67 8.29
C LEU A 94 8.05 19.77 7.36
N PHE A 95 8.24 18.54 7.80
CA PHE A 95 8.90 17.49 7.02
C PHE A 95 7.93 16.37 6.71
N LEU A 96 8.14 15.72 5.58
CA LEU A 96 7.30 14.65 5.08
C LEU A 96 8.08 13.34 5.10
N THR A 97 7.38 12.24 5.38
CA THR A 97 7.94 10.90 5.35
C THR A 97 6.88 9.87 4.94
N GLY A 98 7.28 8.64 4.69
CA GLY A 98 6.37 7.53 4.41
C GLY A 98 6.27 7.15 2.94
N GLN A 99 5.40 6.19 2.68
CA GLN A 99 5.30 5.51 1.37
C GLN A 99 4.78 6.38 0.22
N ASN A 100 4.16 7.52 0.51
CA ASN A 100 3.63 8.41 -0.52
C ASN A 100 4.71 9.28 -1.19
N LEU A 101 5.90 9.42 -0.59
CA LEU A 101 6.94 10.31 -1.11
C LEU A 101 7.59 9.71 -2.36
N ASN A 102 8.44 8.74 -2.20
CA ASN A 102 9.29 8.26 -3.29
C ASN A 102 9.18 6.77 -3.54
N VAL A 103 9.34 5.96 -2.50
CA VAL A 103 9.33 4.50 -2.59
C VAL A 103 8.40 3.93 -1.53
N HIS A 104 7.62 2.92 -1.93
CA HIS A 104 6.65 2.24 -1.07
C HIS A 104 7.19 0.89 -0.55
N GLY A 105 6.39 0.26 0.32
CA GLY A 105 6.75 -1.00 0.96
C GLY A 105 7.76 -0.82 2.10
N ALA A 106 8.10 -1.89 2.80
CA ALA A 106 8.96 -1.84 3.98
C ALA A 106 10.31 -1.18 3.69
N LEU A 107 10.99 -1.59 2.63
CA LEU A 107 12.27 -1.01 2.23
C LEU A 107 12.12 0.48 1.86
N GLY A 108 11.12 0.82 1.07
CA GLY A 108 10.90 2.19 0.61
C GLY A 108 10.58 3.16 1.75
N VAL A 109 9.75 2.75 2.69
CA VAL A 109 9.42 3.55 3.88
C VAL A 109 10.65 3.74 4.76
N THR A 110 11.47 2.70 4.94
CA THR A 110 12.73 2.79 5.70
C THR A 110 13.70 3.78 5.06
N LEU A 111 13.90 3.69 3.73
CA LEU A 111 14.75 4.63 3.01
C LEU A 111 14.22 6.07 3.12
N THR A 112 12.92 6.28 2.96
CA THR A 112 12.31 7.61 3.10
C THR A 112 12.47 8.15 4.53
N ALA A 113 12.32 7.30 5.55
CA ALA A 113 12.55 7.69 6.94
C ALA A 113 14.01 8.12 7.17
N MET A 114 14.97 7.39 6.61
CA MET A 114 16.38 7.76 6.68
C MET A 114 16.65 9.11 6.00
N LEU A 115 16.07 9.35 4.82
CA LEU A 115 16.18 10.64 4.13
C LEU A 115 15.59 11.79 4.97
N THR A 116 14.44 11.56 5.59
CA THR A 116 13.83 12.56 6.48
C THR A 116 14.69 12.81 7.72
N CYS A 117 15.24 11.77 8.35
CA CYS A 117 16.16 11.91 9.48
C CYS A 117 17.45 12.66 9.08
N ALA A 118 17.94 12.43 7.87
CA ALA A 118 19.13 13.13 7.37
C ALA A 118 18.97 14.66 7.30
N GLU A 119 17.74 15.16 7.15
CA GLU A 119 17.44 16.60 7.21
C GLU A 119 17.75 17.22 8.57
N PHE A 120 17.75 16.43 9.64
CA PHE A 120 17.98 16.89 11.01
C PHE A 120 19.42 16.63 11.47
N VAL A 121 19.98 15.47 11.15
CA VAL A 121 21.27 15.04 11.70
C VAL A 121 22.41 15.00 10.67
N GLY A 122 22.09 15.21 9.40
CA GLY A 122 23.05 15.12 8.29
C GLY A 122 23.24 13.70 7.76
N GLN A 123 23.50 13.60 6.45
CA GLN A 123 23.65 12.32 5.75
C GLN A 123 24.90 11.55 6.22
N GLU A 124 26.02 12.24 6.43
CA GLU A 124 27.27 11.61 6.89
C GLU A 124 27.13 10.94 8.25
N TYR A 125 26.45 11.61 9.19
CA TYR A 125 26.19 11.05 10.51
C TYR A 125 25.37 9.78 10.41
N LEU A 126 24.28 9.81 9.63
CA LEU A 126 23.40 8.64 9.44
C LEU A 126 24.14 7.49 8.77
N ALA A 127 24.85 7.74 7.68
CA ALA A 127 25.61 6.73 6.96
C ALA A 127 26.63 6.01 7.88
N LYS A 128 27.33 6.80 8.71
CA LYS A 128 28.28 6.25 9.68
C LYS A 128 27.62 5.41 10.76
N LYS A 129 26.43 5.80 11.21
CA LYS A 129 25.71 5.04 12.25
C LYS A 129 25.10 3.76 11.72
N VAL A 130 24.50 3.79 10.53
CA VAL A 130 23.87 2.61 9.91
C VAL A 130 24.92 1.66 9.35
N GLY A 131 26.02 2.17 8.78
CA GLY A 131 27.10 1.33 8.24
C GLY A 131 27.93 0.60 9.30
N ASN A 132 27.81 0.97 10.57
CA ASN A 132 28.51 0.35 11.70
C ASN A 132 27.57 -0.50 12.59
N ALA A 133 26.31 -0.73 12.16
CA ALA A 133 25.33 -1.56 12.84
C ALA A 133 25.28 -2.96 12.22
#